data_87624df91e35ee9c4557f377ba87f315
#
_entry.id   87624df91e35ee9c4557f377ba87f315
#
_cell.length_a   1.000
_cell.length_b   1.000
_cell.length_c   1.000
_cell.angle_alpha   90.00
_cell.angle_beta   90.00
_cell.angle_gamma   90.00
#
_symmetry.space_group_name_H-M   'P 1'
#
loop_
_entity.id
_entity.type
_entity.pdbx_description
1 polymer ?
#
loop_
_entity_poly.entity_id
_entity_poly.type
_entity_poly.pdbx_seq_one_letter_code
_entity_poly.pdbx_strand_id
1 'polypeptide(L)'
;NNVKQAPVTAVVTIVSILVITVLFKGIVGRLAILIGVLIGYATAVLRGEVNFDAVAKAPVLGLPDFQAPAFDVRYLGLFIPVVLVLIAENIGHVKSVSAMTGENLDDVTGRALFADGLSTMLAGTGGGSGTTTYAENIGVMAATRVYSTAAYVVAALSALGLSLLPKFGQIIASIPAGVLGGAATVLYGMIGMLGVRIWVQNRVDFSDPVNLNTAAVSMVVAIADYTLVWGDMTFKGIALGSAAAIGVYHAMRWISKLRGTNLEQASPASAPAGTELEGPAYSSRAAHSSSAASKAQAPTSSSTDGAGDSRA
;
A
#
# COMPACT_ATOMS: atom_id res chain seq x y z
N ASN A 1 2.70 -15.91 -17.37
CA ASN A 1 2.13 -14.65 -17.81
C ASN A 1 0.61 -14.82 -17.96
N ASN A 2 -0.06 -14.71 -16.82
CA ASN A 2 -1.48 -15.06 -16.67
C ASN A 2 -2.41 -14.26 -17.60
N VAL A 3 -2.06 -13.01 -17.91
CA VAL A 3 -2.84 -12.16 -18.83
C VAL A 3 -2.86 -12.72 -20.25
N LYS A 4 -1.78 -13.37 -20.69
CA LYS A 4 -1.68 -13.93 -22.06
C LYS A 4 -2.56 -15.18 -22.26
N GLN A 5 -2.92 -15.89 -21.19
CA GLN A 5 -3.72 -17.10 -21.27
C GLN A 5 -5.21 -16.81 -21.55
N ALA A 6 -5.75 -15.71 -20.97
CA ALA A 6 -7.11 -15.25 -21.19
C ALA A 6 -7.17 -13.72 -21.26
N PRO A 7 -6.71 -13.09 -22.36
CA PRO A 7 -6.53 -11.64 -22.45
C PRO A 7 -7.86 -10.88 -22.33
N VAL A 8 -8.94 -11.39 -22.89
CA VAL A 8 -10.25 -10.73 -22.81
C VAL A 8 -10.73 -10.65 -21.36
N THR A 9 -10.68 -11.77 -20.64
CA THR A 9 -11.09 -11.83 -19.23
C THR A 9 -10.19 -10.96 -18.36
N ALA A 10 -8.88 -10.91 -18.63
CA ALA A 10 -7.97 -10.02 -17.93
C ALA A 10 -8.29 -8.54 -18.17
N VAL A 11 -8.55 -8.14 -19.42
CA VAL A 11 -8.93 -6.76 -19.76
C VAL A 11 -10.26 -6.38 -19.11
N VAL A 12 -11.28 -7.25 -19.15
CA VAL A 12 -12.55 -7.00 -18.48
C VAL A 12 -12.36 -6.80 -16.98
N THR A 13 -11.52 -7.62 -16.34
CA THR A 13 -11.21 -7.48 -14.92
C THR A 13 -10.55 -6.13 -14.62
N ILE A 14 -9.51 -5.75 -15.39
CA ILE A 14 -8.81 -4.46 -15.22
C ILE A 14 -9.78 -3.30 -15.39
N VAL A 15 -10.52 -3.27 -16.51
CA VAL A 15 -11.47 -2.19 -16.81
C VAL A 15 -12.54 -2.08 -15.74
N SER A 16 -13.08 -3.21 -15.27
CA SER A 16 -14.08 -3.22 -14.19
C SER A 16 -13.53 -2.62 -12.91
N ILE A 17 -12.30 -2.97 -12.49
CA ILE A 17 -11.64 -2.39 -11.31
C ILE A 17 -11.51 -0.88 -11.47
N LEU A 18 -10.96 -0.42 -12.59
CA LEU A 18 -10.72 1.01 -12.85
C LEU A 18 -12.03 1.82 -12.87
N VAL A 19 -13.05 1.31 -13.55
CA VAL A 19 -14.36 1.94 -13.66
C VAL A 19 -15.02 2.03 -12.27
N ILE A 20 -15.01 0.95 -11.49
CA ILE A 20 -15.60 0.95 -10.15
C ILE A 20 -14.86 1.90 -9.22
N THR A 21 -13.54 1.95 -9.29
CA THR A 21 -12.72 2.87 -8.48
C THR A 21 -13.08 4.33 -8.74
N VAL A 22 -13.42 4.69 -9.98
CA VAL A 22 -13.72 6.08 -10.37
C VAL A 22 -15.19 6.44 -10.16
N LEU A 23 -16.11 5.52 -10.52
CA LEU A 23 -17.55 5.80 -10.47
C LEU A 23 -18.12 5.77 -9.05
N PHE A 24 -17.59 4.93 -8.18
CA PHE A 24 -18.14 4.73 -6.85
C PHE A 24 -17.25 5.32 -5.77
N LYS A 25 -17.88 5.99 -4.80
CA LYS A 25 -17.23 6.54 -3.61
C LYS A 25 -17.52 5.66 -2.39
N GLY A 26 -16.74 5.83 -1.31
CA GLY A 26 -16.93 5.11 -0.06
C GLY A 26 -16.51 3.64 -0.14
N ILE A 27 -17.26 2.75 0.48
CA ILE A 27 -16.93 1.33 0.63
C ILE A 27 -16.87 0.62 -0.72
N VAL A 28 -17.82 0.88 -1.63
CA VAL A 28 -17.89 0.23 -2.94
C VAL A 28 -16.64 0.54 -3.79
N GLY A 29 -16.21 1.80 -3.85
CA GLY A 29 -14.99 2.18 -4.57
C GLY A 29 -13.72 1.54 -3.97
N ARG A 30 -13.71 1.26 -2.66
CA ARG A 30 -12.58 0.59 -2.00
C ARG A 30 -12.59 -0.92 -2.17
N LEU A 31 -13.76 -1.52 -2.38
CA LEU A 31 -13.92 -2.91 -2.75
C LEU A 31 -13.81 -3.13 -4.28
N ALA A 32 -13.35 -2.14 -5.02
CA ALA A 32 -13.28 -2.18 -6.49
C ALA A 32 -12.52 -3.41 -7.01
N ILE A 33 -11.43 -3.80 -6.35
CA ILE A 33 -10.67 -5.01 -6.73
C ILE A 33 -11.52 -6.26 -6.56
N LEU A 34 -12.17 -6.42 -5.41
CA LEU A 34 -13.05 -7.57 -5.15
C LEU A 34 -14.19 -7.64 -6.18
N ILE A 35 -14.88 -6.52 -6.39
CA ILE A 35 -16.02 -6.47 -7.33
C ILE A 35 -15.53 -6.70 -8.76
N GLY A 36 -14.39 -6.12 -9.14
CA GLY A 36 -13.79 -6.34 -10.46
C GLY A 36 -13.37 -7.79 -10.68
N VAL A 37 -12.84 -8.47 -9.66
CA VAL A 37 -12.54 -9.91 -9.68
C VAL A 37 -13.84 -10.72 -9.85
N LEU A 38 -14.91 -10.36 -9.14
CA LEU A 38 -16.21 -11.05 -9.29
C LEU A 38 -16.79 -10.88 -10.69
N ILE A 39 -16.71 -9.68 -11.28
CA ILE A 39 -17.13 -9.43 -12.67
C ILE A 39 -16.26 -10.22 -13.66
N GLY A 40 -14.95 -10.19 -13.47
CA GLY A 40 -14.01 -10.97 -14.27
C GLY A 40 -14.27 -12.48 -14.16
N TYR A 41 -14.53 -12.97 -12.95
CA TYR A 41 -14.86 -14.36 -12.72
C TYR A 41 -16.19 -14.77 -13.40
N ALA A 42 -17.24 -13.93 -13.29
CA ALA A 42 -18.50 -14.14 -13.99
C ALA A 42 -18.28 -14.17 -15.52
N THR A 43 -17.46 -13.27 -16.04
CA THR A 43 -17.11 -13.27 -17.47
C THR A 43 -16.37 -14.55 -17.85
N ALA A 44 -15.45 -15.03 -17.02
CA ALA A 44 -14.71 -16.28 -17.25
C ALA A 44 -15.64 -17.51 -17.24
N VAL A 45 -16.64 -17.54 -16.34
CA VAL A 45 -17.68 -18.58 -16.31
C VAL A 45 -18.47 -18.59 -17.60
N LEU A 46 -18.93 -17.42 -18.06
CA LEU A 46 -19.70 -17.29 -19.33
C LEU A 46 -18.88 -17.72 -20.56
N ARG A 47 -17.56 -17.60 -20.48
CA ARG A 47 -16.64 -18.01 -21.56
C ARG A 47 -16.20 -19.48 -21.46
N GLY A 48 -16.64 -20.20 -20.42
CA GLY A 48 -16.24 -21.60 -20.19
C GLY A 48 -14.78 -21.77 -19.77
N GLU A 49 -14.16 -20.72 -19.22
CA GLU A 49 -12.76 -20.74 -18.77
C GLU A 49 -12.60 -21.32 -17.35
N VAL A 50 -13.71 -21.62 -16.66
CA VAL A 50 -13.73 -22.11 -15.27
C VAL A 50 -14.06 -23.58 -15.23
N ASN A 51 -13.24 -24.36 -14.52
CA ASN A 51 -13.53 -25.76 -14.23
C ASN A 51 -14.04 -25.90 -12.78
N PHE A 52 -15.27 -26.40 -12.64
CA PHE A 52 -15.92 -26.61 -11.35
C PHE A 52 -15.77 -28.04 -10.80
N ASP A 53 -15.07 -28.94 -11.48
CA ASP A 53 -14.96 -30.35 -11.06
C ASP A 53 -14.33 -30.49 -9.68
N ALA A 54 -13.27 -29.72 -9.42
CA ALA A 54 -12.61 -29.69 -8.11
C ALA A 54 -13.51 -29.13 -7.00
N VAL A 55 -14.30 -28.08 -7.32
CA VAL A 55 -15.27 -27.49 -6.40
C VAL A 55 -16.39 -28.48 -6.06
N ALA A 56 -16.88 -29.22 -7.07
CA ALA A 56 -17.94 -30.19 -6.88
C ALA A 56 -17.51 -31.38 -6.00
N LYS A 57 -16.25 -31.82 -6.16
CA LYS A 57 -15.68 -32.94 -5.41
C LYS A 57 -15.18 -32.56 -4.00
N ALA A 58 -14.96 -31.28 -3.74
CA ALA A 58 -14.43 -30.83 -2.45
C ALA A 58 -15.44 -31.06 -1.32
N PRO A 59 -15.00 -31.56 -0.17
CA PRO A 59 -15.84 -31.65 1.01
C PRO A 59 -16.21 -30.24 1.53
N VAL A 60 -17.33 -30.13 2.21
CA VAL A 60 -17.75 -28.86 2.82
C VAL A 60 -16.88 -28.50 4.00
N LEU A 61 -16.55 -29.49 4.85
CA LEU A 61 -15.69 -29.36 6.02
C LEU A 61 -14.46 -30.24 5.86
N GLY A 62 -13.31 -29.75 6.26
CA GLY A 62 -12.05 -30.47 6.25
C GLY A 62 -10.95 -29.70 6.94
N LEU A 63 -9.91 -30.42 7.37
CA LEU A 63 -8.72 -29.81 7.90
C LEU A 63 -7.75 -29.48 6.77
N PRO A 64 -6.94 -28.42 6.91
CA PRO A 64 -5.84 -28.15 5.99
C PRO A 64 -4.83 -29.29 5.98
N ASP A 65 -4.15 -29.48 4.85
CA ASP A 65 -3.02 -30.42 4.75
C ASP A 65 -1.80 -29.77 5.44
N PHE A 66 -1.57 -30.17 6.67
CA PHE A 66 -0.41 -29.71 7.44
C PHE A 66 0.88 -30.36 6.92
N GLN A 67 1.87 -29.53 6.62
CA GLN A 67 3.20 -29.99 6.22
C GLN A 67 4.21 -29.57 7.28
N ALA A 68 5.05 -30.53 7.70
CA ALA A 68 6.11 -30.23 8.64
C ALA A 68 7.16 -29.30 8.01
N PRO A 69 7.69 -28.33 8.76
CA PRO A 69 8.71 -27.44 8.25
C PRO A 69 10.01 -28.19 7.95
N ALA A 70 10.62 -27.91 6.79
CA ALA A 70 11.96 -28.36 6.46
C ALA A 70 12.96 -27.24 6.76
N PHE A 71 13.93 -27.50 7.62
CA PHE A 71 14.98 -26.53 7.94
C PHE A 71 16.17 -26.70 7.00
N ASP A 72 16.44 -25.68 6.20
CA ASP A 72 17.63 -25.61 5.35
C ASP A 72 18.29 -24.25 5.46
N VAL A 73 19.44 -24.23 6.13
CA VAL A 73 20.23 -23.00 6.40
C VAL A 73 20.65 -22.29 5.12
N ARG A 74 20.73 -23.01 4.00
CA ARG A 74 21.12 -22.44 2.70
C ARG A 74 20.18 -21.33 2.23
N TYR A 75 18.90 -21.40 2.59
CA TYR A 75 17.91 -20.39 2.21
C TYR A 75 17.90 -19.14 3.09
N LEU A 76 18.60 -19.12 4.23
CA LEU A 76 18.61 -17.92 5.12
C LEU A 76 19.10 -16.67 4.40
N GLY A 77 20.13 -16.80 3.55
CA GLY A 77 20.64 -15.67 2.76
C GLY A 77 19.63 -15.06 1.80
N LEU A 78 18.67 -15.87 1.32
CA LEU A 78 17.59 -15.41 0.45
C LEU A 78 16.55 -14.58 1.21
N PHE A 79 16.27 -14.92 2.47
CA PHE A 79 15.25 -14.26 3.26
C PHE A 79 15.73 -12.97 3.93
N ILE A 80 17.03 -12.79 4.19
CA ILE A 80 17.54 -11.58 4.87
C ILE A 80 17.12 -10.28 4.18
N PRO A 81 17.30 -10.09 2.84
CA PRO A 81 16.83 -8.87 2.18
C PRO A 81 15.31 -8.68 2.27
N VAL A 82 14.54 -9.77 2.20
CA VAL A 82 13.08 -9.74 2.29
C VAL A 82 12.64 -9.31 3.68
N VAL A 83 13.26 -9.83 4.74
CA VAL A 83 12.97 -9.45 6.13
C VAL A 83 13.19 -7.95 6.35
N LEU A 84 14.26 -7.37 5.80
CA LEU A 84 14.52 -5.94 5.91
C LEU A 84 13.41 -5.10 5.27
N VAL A 85 12.89 -5.55 4.12
CA VAL A 85 11.74 -4.89 3.46
C VAL A 85 10.48 -5.01 4.31
N LEU A 86 10.18 -6.20 4.83
CA LEU A 86 9.02 -6.43 5.69
C LEU A 86 9.05 -5.58 6.96
N ILE A 87 10.23 -5.41 7.57
CA ILE A 87 10.41 -4.50 8.71
C ILE A 87 10.06 -3.06 8.32
N ALA A 88 10.60 -2.56 7.19
CA ALA A 88 10.33 -1.21 6.73
C ALA A 88 8.85 -1.01 6.37
N GLU A 89 8.22 -1.99 5.72
CA GLU A 89 6.80 -2.02 5.37
C GLU A 89 5.92 -1.96 6.62
N ASN A 90 6.16 -2.83 7.60
CA ASN A 90 5.41 -2.86 8.85
C ASN A 90 5.51 -1.53 9.63
N ILE A 91 6.71 -0.95 9.72
CA ILE A 91 6.90 0.38 10.32
C ILE A 91 6.06 1.43 9.58
N GLY A 92 6.07 1.40 8.24
CA GLY A 92 5.25 2.27 7.41
C GLY A 92 3.75 2.12 7.66
N HIS A 93 3.28 0.88 7.85
CA HIS A 93 1.88 0.59 8.17
C HIS A 93 1.49 1.09 9.56
N VAL A 94 2.31 0.87 10.58
CA VAL A 94 2.08 1.40 11.94
C VAL A 94 2.00 2.92 11.93
N LYS A 95 2.93 3.59 11.22
CA LYS A 95 2.90 5.06 11.05
C LYS A 95 1.65 5.55 10.32
N SER A 96 1.18 4.81 9.32
CA SER A 96 -0.05 5.14 8.59
C SER A 96 -1.29 5.03 9.47
N VAL A 97 -1.37 3.99 10.32
CA VAL A 97 -2.44 3.83 11.30
C VAL A 97 -2.37 4.93 12.36
N SER A 98 -1.18 5.23 12.88
CA SER A 98 -0.94 6.32 13.84
C SER A 98 -1.45 7.66 13.29
N ALA A 99 -1.09 8.01 12.06
CA ALA A 99 -1.55 9.24 11.42
C ALA A 99 -3.08 9.27 11.20
N MET A 100 -3.70 8.11 10.98
CA MET A 100 -5.14 7.99 10.74
C MET A 100 -5.96 8.07 12.04
N THR A 101 -5.47 7.48 13.13
CA THR A 101 -6.14 7.45 14.43
C THR A 101 -5.85 8.68 15.26
N GLY A 102 -4.74 9.38 14.98
CA GLY A 102 -4.25 10.50 15.81
C GLY A 102 -3.51 10.02 17.07
N GLU A 103 -3.30 8.72 17.24
CA GLU A 103 -2.60 8.14 18.37
C GLU A 103 -1.12 7.94 18.05
N ASN A 104 -0.24 8.18 19.02
CA ASN A 104 1.17 7.82 18.87
C ASN A 104 1.35 6.32 19.11
N LEU A 105 1.68 5.59 18.04
CA LEU A 105 1.90 4.13 18.07
C LEU A 105 3.38 3.75 18.00
N ASP A 106 4.31 4.68 18.20
CA ASP A 106 5.74 4.40 18.08
C ASP A 106 6.20 3.36 19.12
N ASP A 107 5.71 3.46 20.34
CA ASP A 107 6.06 2.56 21.43
C ASP A 107 5.59 1.11 21.22
N VAL A 108 4.58 0.91 20.35
CA VAL A 108 4.04 -0.42 20.06
C VAL A 108 4.58 -1.01 18.75
N THR A 109 5.37 -0.25 17.99
CA THR A 109 5.94 -0.71 16.70
C THR A 109 6.73 -2.00 16.85
N GLY A 110 7.55 -2.13 17.92
CA GLY A 110 8.29 -3.35 18.21
C GLY A 110 7.38 -4.56 18.49
N ARG A 111 6.25 -4.34 19.17
CA ARG A 111 5.25 -5.40 19.41
C ARG A 111 4.55 -5.82 18.12
N ALA A 112 4.27 -4.89 17.22
CA ALA A 112 3.69 -5.17 15.93
C ALA A 112 4.63 -6.05 15.07
N LEU A 113 5.92 -5.70 15.01
CA LEU A 113 6.94 -6.49 14.33
C LEU A 113 7.11 -7.89 14.95
N PHE A 114 7.08 -7.97 16.27
CA PHE A 114 7.15 -9.26 16.97
C PHE A 114 5.92 -10.14 16.65
N ALA A 115 4.72 -9.55 16.64
CA ALA A 115 3.50 -10.27 16.32
C ALA A 115 3.51 -10.78 14.88
N ASP A 116 4.01 -9.98 13.93
CA ASP A 116 4.15 -10.36 12.51
C ASP A 116 5.15 -11.52 12.34
N GLY A 117 6.31 -11.44 13.01
CA GLY A 117 7.29 -12.52 13.01
C GLY A 117 6.74 -13.80 13.63
N LEU A 118 6.03 -13.70 14.77
CA LEU A 118 5.41 -14.83 15.42
C LEU A 118 4.32 -15.49 14.57
N SER A 119 3.49 -14.68 13.90
CA SER A 119 2.45 -15.20 12.99
C SER A 119 3.06 -15.93 11.79
N THR A 120 4.16 -15.42 11.24
CA THR A 120 4.92 -16.09 10.17
C THR A 120 5.52 -17.42 10.65
N MET A 121 6.09 -17.45 11.86
CA MET A 121 6.60 -18.70 12.44
C MET A 121 5.49 -19.74 12.63
N LEU A 122 4.35 -19.33 13.20
CA LEU A 122 3.19 -20.20 13.39
C LEU A 122 2.63 -20.73 12.06
N ALA A 123 2.51 -19.85 11.03
CA ALA A 123 2.10 -20.29 9.70
C ALA A 123 3.08 -21.33 9.13
N GLY A 124 4.38 -21.10 9.26
CA GLY A 124 5.43 -22.02 8.80
C GLY A 124 5.40 -23.38 9.49
N THR A 125 5.02 -23.47 10.78
CA THR A 125 4.89 -24.76 11.48
C THR A 125 3.80 -25.65 10.90
N GLY A 126 2.79 -25.04 10.25
CA GLY A 126 1.70 -25.76 9.57
C GLY A 126 1.92 -25.94 8.06
N GLY A 127 3.06 -25.51 7.51
CA GLY A 127 3.32 -25.53 6.07
C GLY A 127 2.69 -24.37 5.31
N GLY A 128 2.25 -23.31 6.03
CA GLY A 128 1.75 -22.08 5.45
C GLY A 128 2.87 -21.17 4.95
N SER A 129 2.52 -20.20 4.11
CA SER A 129 3.44 -19.15 3.64
C SER A 129 3.71 -18.12 4.73
N GLY A 130 4.79 -17.33 4.56
CA GLY A 130 5.04 -16.16 5.39
C GLY A 130 3.88 -15.17 5.33
N THR A 131 3.63 -14.52 6.44
CA THR A 131 2.57 -13.53 6.62
C THR A 131 3.17 -12.13 6.74
N THR A 132 2.39 -11.10 6.44
CA THR A 132 2.75 -9.70 6.69
C THR A 132 1.48 -8.87 6.85
N THR A 133 1.62 -7.62 7.21
CA THR A 133 0.52 -6.65 7.25
C THR A 133 0.18 -6.17 5.84
N TYR A 134 -1.10 -5.78 5.61
CA TYR A 134 -1.59 -5.33 4.30
C TYR A 134 -2.10 -3.89 4.36
N ALA A 135 -1.52 -3.02 3.52
CA ALA A 135 -1.92 -1.62 3.40
C ALA A 135 -3.38 -1.46 2.93
N GLU A 136 -3.90 -2.42 2.17
CA GLU A 136 -5.27 -2.44 1.70
C GLU A 136 -6.27 -2.44 2.85
N ASN A 137 -5.96 -3.15 3.94
CA ASN A 137 -6.79 -3.15 5.14
C ASN A 137 -6.79 -1.78 5.84
N ILE A 138 -5.68 -1.05 5.82
CA ILE A 138 -5.63 0.35 6.30
C ILE A 138 -6.60 1.21 5.48
N GLY A 139 -6.67 0.99 4.17
CA GLY A 139 -7.65 1.62 3.30
C GLY A 139 -9.09 1.34 3.71
N VAL A 140 -9.42 0.10 4.10
CA VAL A 140 -10.75 -0.27 4.61
C VAL A 140 -11.01 0.39 5.95
N MET A 141 -10.04 0.40 6.89
CA MET A 141 -10.15 1.11 8.16
C MET A 141 -10.48 2.58 7.96
N ALA A 142 -9.77 3.25 7.06
CA ALA A 142 -10.00 4.66 6.75
C ALA A 142 -11.40 4.90 6.14
N ALA A 143 -11.96 3.92 5.38
CA ALA A 143 -13.28 4.02 4.80
C ALA A 143 -14.40 3.86 5.81
N THR A 144 -14.26 2.81 6.63
CA THR A 144 -15.30 2.39 7.57
C THR A 144 -15.23 3.19 8.87
N ARG A 145 -14.06 3.79 9.15
CA ARG A 145 -13.70 4.41 10.44
C ARG A 145 -13.84 3.43 11.62
N VAL A 146 -13.70 2.14 11.35
CA VAL A 146 -13.69 1.10 12.38
C VAL A 146 -12.24 0.83 12.77
N TYR A 147 -11.86 1.22 13.98
CA TYR A 147 -10.51 1.06 14.53
C TYR A 147 -10.50 0.08 15.72
N SER A 148 -11.62 -0.58 15.98
CA SER A 148 -11.76 -1.50 17.10
C SER A 148 -10.94 -2.77 16.91
N THR A 149 -10.11 -3.12 17.87
CA THR A 149 -9.37 -4.39 17.90
C THR A 149 -10.31 -5.60 17.94
N ALA A 150 -11.51 -5.47 18.53
CA ALA A 150 -12.51 -6.53 18.52
C ALA A 150 -12.97 -6.90 17.10
N ALA A 151 -13.06 -5.92 16.18
CA ALA A 151 -13.38 -6.18 14.78
C ALA A 151 -12.32 -7.08 14.11
N TYR A 152 -11.05 -6.90 14.43
CA TYR A 152 -9.97 -7.74 13.92
C TYR A 152 -10.00 -9.15 14.49
N VAL A 153 -10.35 -9.29 15.76
CA VAL A 153 -10.54 -10.63 16.36
C VAL A 153 -11.66 -11.38 15.65
N VAL A 154 -12.80 -10.71 15.40
CA VAL A 154 -13.93 -11.32 14.65
C VAL A 154 -13.50 -11.67 13.22
N ALA A 155 -12.76 -10.80 12.54
CA ALA A 155 -12.23 -11.06 11.20
C ALA A 155 -11.29 -12.27 11.20
N ALA A 156 -10.37 -12.37 12.17
CA ALA A 156 -9.46 -13.49 12.30
C ALA A 156 -10.20 -14.82 12.56
N LEU A 157 -11.20 -14.82 13.46
CA LEU A 157 -12.03 -15.99 13.71
C LEU A 157 -12.85 -16.40 12.48
N SER A 158 -13.35 -15.42 11.72
CA SER A 158 -14.06 -15.68 10.47
C SER A 158 -13.12 -16.30 9.42
N ALA A 159 -11.89 -15.79 9.31
CA ALA A 159 -10.88 -16.35 8.40
C ALA A 159 -10.50 -17.78 8.80
N LEU A 160 -10.32 -18.05 10.09
CA LEU A 160 -10.12 -19.41 10.61
C LEU A 160 -11.30 -20.33 10.29
N GLY A 161 -12.54 -19.85 10.47
CA GLY A 161 -13.73 -20.60 10.10
C GLY A 161 -13.76 -20.92 8.59
N LEU A 162 -13.45 -19.96 7.74
CA LEU A 162 -13.39 -20.15 6.29
C LEU A 162 -12.26 -21.11 5.87
N SER A 163 -11.16 -21.15 6.59
CA SER A 163 -10.06 -22.07 6.31
C SER A 163 -10.41 -23.56 6.51
N LEU A 164 -11.44 -23.82 7.30
CA LEU A 164 -11.97 -25.18 7.52
C LEU A 164 -12.99 -25.61 6.45
N LEU A 165 -13.19 -24.78 5.41
CA LEU A 165 -14.10 -25.04 4.30
C LEU A 165 -13.29 -25.29 3.00
N PRO A 166 -12.85 -26.53 2.71
CA PRO A 166 -12.12 -26.85 1.48
C PRO A 166 -12.87 -26.43 0.22
N LYS A 167 -14.19 -26.52 0.23
CA LYS A 167 -15.05 -26.08 -0.87
C LYS A 167 -14.87 -24.59 -1.17
N PHE A 168 -14.78 -23.75 -0.13
CA PHE A 168 -14.50 -22.31 -0.28
C PHE A 168 -13.11 -22.10 -0.90
N GLY A 169 -12.10 -22.82 -0.42
CA GLY A 169 -10.74 -22.78 -0.99
C GLY A 169 -10.72 -23.18 -2.47
N GLN A 170 -11.47 -24.22 -2.85
CA GLN A 170 -11.56 -24.64 -4.25
C GLN A 170 -12.33 -23.65 -5.14
N ILE A 171 -13.30 -22.90 -4.61
CA ILE A 171 -13.92 -21.79 -5.34
C ILE A 171 -12.90 -20.73 -5.66
N ILE A 172 -12.06 -20.34 -4.70
CA ILE A 172 -10.99 -19.36 -4.92
C ILE A 172 -9.95 -19.92 -5.91
N ALA A 173 -9.56 -21.18 -5.76
CA ALA A 173 -8.60 -21.84 -6.65
C ALA A 173 -9.14 -22.00 -8.09
N SER A 174 -10.46 -21.98 -8.27
CA SER A 174 -11.08 -22.05 -9.61
C SER A 174 -11.04 -20.73 -10.38
N ILE A 175 -10.56 -19.63 -9.75
CA ILE A 175 -10.43 -18.33 -10.41
C ILE A 175 -9.39 -18.44 -11.54
N PRO A 176 -9.74 -18.18 -12.81
CA PRO A 176 -8.85 -18.36 -13.93
C PRO A 176 -7.65 -17.39 -13.90
N ALA A 177 -6.56 -17.85 -14.50
CA ALA A 177 -5.33 -17.07 -14.59
C ALA A 177 -5.52 -15.69 -15.22
N GLY A 178 -6.46 -15.52 -16.15
CA GLY A 178 -6.80 -14.22 -16.74
C GLY A 178 -7.35 -13.23 -15.73
N VAL A 179 -8.28 -13.65 -14.87
CA VAL A 179 -8.86 -12.83 -13.81
C VAL A 179 -7.79 -12.41 -12.80
N LEU A 180 -7.02 -13.41 -12.32
CA LEU A 180 -5.92 -13.16 -11.38
C LEU A 180 -4.85 -12.25 -11.99
N GLY A 181 -4.51 -12.44 -13.26
CA GLY A 181 -3.55 -11.60 -13.97
C GLY A 181 -4.03 -10.16 -14.12
N GLY A 182 -5.32 -9.97 -14.43
CA GLY A 182 -5.93 -8.63 -14.50
C GLY A 182 -5.92 -7.93 -13.14
N ALA A 183 -6.39 -8.60 -12.10
CA ALA A 183 -6.40 -8.07 -10.74
C ALA A 183 -4.98 -7.76 -10.23
N ALA A 184 -4.03 -8.69 -10.44
CA ALA A 184 -2.64 -8.52 -10.04
C ALA A 184 -1.97 -7.32 -10.74
N THR A 185 -2.29 -7.07 -12.02
CA THR A 185 -1.75 -5.92 -12.75
C THR A 185 -2.13 -4.60 -12.07
N VAL A 186 -3.40 -4.45 -11.68
CA VAL A 186 -3.86 -3.24 -10.97
C VAL A 186 -3.29 -3.19 -9.56
N LEU A 187 -3.31 -4.31 -8.83
CA LEU A 187 -2.83 -4.38 -7.45
C LEU A 187 -1.35 -4.03 -7.35
N TYR A 188 -0.50 -4.65 -8.17
CA TYR A 188 0.95 -4.37 -8.17
C TYR A 188 1.25 -2.94 -8.61
N GLY A 189 0.49 -2.41 -9.57
CA GLY A 189 0.59 -1.00 -9.93
C GLY A 189 0.29 -0.08 -8.74
N MET A 190 -0.76 -0.36 -7.98
CA MET A 190 -1.13 0.42 -6.79
C MET A 190 -0.09 0.29 -5.67
N ILE A 191 0.45 -0.92 -5.44
CA ILE A 191 1.52 -1.13 -4.45
C ILE A 191 2.77 -0.33 -4.84
N GLY A 192 3.15 -0.34 -6.12
CA GLY A 192 4.25 0.48 -6.62
C GLY A 192 4.03 1.98 -6.37
N MET A 193 2.82 2.48 -6.63
CA MET A 193 2.45 3.88 -6.36
C MET A 193 2.40 4.21 -4.86
N LEU A 194 2.07 3.24 -4.00
CA LEU A 194 2.17 3.41 -2.56
C LEU A 194 3.63 3.62 -2.13
N GLY A 195 4.57 2.88 -2.70
CA GLY A 195 6.00 3.11 -2.48
C GLY A 195 6.44 4.51 -2.90
N VAL A 196 6.03 4.98 -4.08
CA VAL A 196 6.29 6.36 -4.54
C VAL A 196 5.68 7.39 -3.58
N ARG A 197 4.47 7.15 -3.08
CA ARG A 197 3.83 8.01 -2.10
C ARG A 197 4.64 8.14 -0.81
N ILE A 198 5.24 7.05 -0.32
CA ILE A 198 6.12 7.07 0.86
C ILE A 198 7.32 7.98 0.60
N TRP A 199 7.95 7.92 -0.57
CA TRP A 199 9.05 8.82 -0.94
C TRP A 199 8.62 10.30 -0.92
N VAL A 200 7.47 10.61 -1.51
CA VAL A 200 6.92 11.99 -1.54
C VAL A 200 6.61 12.48 -0.12
N GLN A 201 5.99 11.65 0.72
CA GLN A 201 5.66 12.00 2.11
C GLN A 201 6.91 12.26 2.96
N ASN A 202 7.99 11.51 2.70
CA ASN A 202 9.28 11.70 3.39
C ASN A 202 10.17 12.73 2.69
N ARG A 203 9.66 13.44 1.69
CA ARG A 203 10.38 14.50 0.95
C ARG A 203 11.74 14.02 0.43
N VAL A 204 11.78 12.80 -0.10
CA VAL A 204 12.99 12.26 -0.71
C VAL A 204 13.38 13.15 -1.88
N ASP A 205 14.58 13.73 -1.83
CA ASP A 205 15.10 14.56 -2.90
C ASP A 205 15.67 13.68 -4.02
N PHE A 206 14.98 13.64 -5.14
CA PHE A 206 15.43 12.95 -6.35
C PHE A 206 16.32 13.79 -7.26
N SER A 207 16.60 15.06 -6.89
CA SER A 207 17.67 15.84 -7.51
C SER A 207 19.05 15.32 -7.07
N ASP A 208 19.14 14.64 -5.91
CA ASP A 208 20.32 13.90 -5.50
C ASP A 208 20.50 12.65 -6.38
N PRO A 209 21.57 12.55 -7.16
CA PRO A 209 21.84 11.38 -8.00
C PRO A 209 21.92 10.07 -7.23
N VAL A 210 22.27 10.09 -5.93
CA VAL A 210 22.31 8.89 -5.10
C VAL A 210 20.90 8.34 -4.90
N ASN A 211 19.95 9.19 -4.53
CA ASN A 211 18.56 8.80 -4.31
C ASN A 211 17.91 8.36 -5.62
N LEU A 212 18.10 9.14 -6.70
CA LEU A 212 17.53 8.87 -8.02
C LEU A 212 18.00 7.51 -8.57
N ASN A 213 19.32 7.29 -8.62
CA ASN A 213 19.86 6.06 -9.20
C ASN A 213 19.55 4.85 -8.32
N THR A 214 19.56 5.01 -6.99
CA THR A 214 19.17 3.92 -6.08
C THR A 214 17.71 3.49 -6.34
N ALA A 215 16.79 4.44 -6.43
CA ALA A 215 15.39 4.15 -6.71
C ALA A 215 15.22 3.51 -8.10
N ALA A 216 15.83 4.08 -9.12
CA ALA A 216 15.72 3.58 -10.50
C ALA A 216 16.24 2.15 -10.64
N VAL A 217 17.45 1.86 -10.17
CA VAL A 217 18.07 0.54 -10.29
C VAL A 217 17.28 -0.49 -9.48
N SER A 218 16.94 -0.21 -8.24
CA SER A 218 16.23 -1.16 -7.38
C SER A 218 14.83 -1.48 -7.91
N MET A 219 14.09 -0.47 -8.40
CA MET A 219 12.76 -0.69 -9.00
C MET A 219 12.85 -1.55 -10.26
N VAL A 220 13.77 -1.25 -11.17
CA VAL A 220 13.92 -2.01 -12.41
C VAL A 220 14.29 -3.45 -12.11
N VAL A 221 15.25 -3.69 -11.21
CA VAL A 221 15.67 -5.04 -10.81
C VAL A 221 14.51 -5.82 -10.19
N ALA A 222 13.72 -5.18 -9.33
CA ALA A 222 12.59 -5.84 -8.67
C ALA A 222 11.44 -6.16 -9.65
N ILE A 223 11.05 -5.18 -10.49
CA ILE A 223 9.88 -5.30 -11.40
C ILE A 223 10.18 -6.24 -12.57
N ALA A 224 11.38 -6.17 -13.13
CA ALA A 224 11.79 -7.05 -14.23
C ALA A 224 12.06 -8.49 -13.79
N ASP A 225 11.94 -8.79 -12.50
CA ASP A 225 12.16 -10.11 -11.91
C ASP A 225 13.51 -10.73 -12.31
N TYR A 226 14.57 -9.89 -12.26
CA TYR A 226 15.92 -10.36 -12.53
C TYR A 226 16.26 -11.55 -11.66
N THR A 227 16.92 -12.52 -12.26
CA THR A 227 17.30 -13.77 -11.59
C THR A 227 18.81 -13.87 -11.51
N LEU A 228 19.33 -14.04 -10.32
CA LEU A 228 20.74 -14.34 -10.04
C LEU A 228 20.83 -15.72 -9.39
N VAL A 229 21.55 -16.60 -10.03
CA VAL A 229 21.83 -17.95 -9.49
C VAL A 229 23.24 -17.94 -8.91
N TRP A 230 23.35 -18.26 -7.63
CA TRP A 230 24.64 -18.35 -6.93
C TRP A 230 24.70 -19.69 -6.16
N GLY A 231 25.42 -20.66 -6.71
CA GLY A 231 25.40 -22.02 -6.20
C GLY A 231 24.01 -22.63 -6.31
N ASP A 232 23.50 -23.17 -5.21
CA ASP A 232 22.15 -23.75 -5.13
C ASP A 232 21.05 -22.70 -4.87
N MET A 233 21.43 -21.44 -4.65
CA MET A 233 20.47 -20.36 -4.33
C MET A 233 20.09 -19.58 -5.59
N THR A 234 18.79 -19.30 -5.71
CA THR A 234 18.25 -18.47 -6.78
C THR A 234 17.60 -17.22 -6.18
N PHE A 235 18.25 -16.08 -6.38
CA PHE A 235 17.73 -14.78 -5.96
C PHE A 235 16.90 -14.18 -7.09
N LYS A 236 15.67 -13.75 -6.80
CA LYS A 236 14.76 -13.17 -7.79
C LYS A 236 14.12 -11.88 -7.28
N GLY A 237 13.69 -11.05 -8.22
CA GLY A 237 12.77 -9.93 -8.05
C GLY A 237 13.01 -9.11 -6.79
N ILE A 238 12.14 -9.26 -5.80
CA ILE A 238 12.14 -8.47 -4.56
C ILE A 238 13.46 -8.63 -3.78
N ALA A 239 14.00 -9.84 -3.67
CA ALA A 239 15.25 -10.07 -2.93
C ALA A 239 16.42 -9.32 -3.57
N LEU A 240 16.54 -9.38 -4.90
CA LEU A 240 17.58 -8.64 -5.63
C LEU A 240 17.33 -7.14 -5.62
N GLY A 241 16.09 -6.69 -5.81
CA GLY A 241 15.72 -5.27 -5.76
C GLY A 241 16.01 -4.65 -4.41
N SER A 242 15.72 -5.37 -3.31
CA SER A 242 16.01 -4.92 -1.95
C SER A 242 17.51 -4.85 -1.67
N ALA A 243 18.25 -5.90 -2.07
CA ALA A 243 19.70 -5.90 -1.96
C ALA A 243 20.34 -4.79 -2.81
N ALA A 244 19.80 -4.54 -4.01
CA ALA A 244 20.24 -3.45 -4.87
C ALA A 244 19.95 -2.08 -4.24
N ALA A 245 18.77 -1.88 -3.63
CA ALA A 245 18.44 -0.62 -2.95
C ALA A 245 19.45 -0.30 -1.84
N ILE A 246 19.74 -1.26 -0.99
CA ILE A 246 20.70 -1.09 0.10
C ILE A 246 22.13 -0.93 -0.44
N GLY A 247 22.54 -1.85 -1.32
CA GLY A 247 23.92 -1.89 -1.84
C GLY A 247 24.25 -0.66 -2.68
N VAL A 248 23.40 -0.27 -3.62
CA VAL A 248 23.61 0.89 -4.49
C VAL A 248 23.62 2.16 -3.67
N TYR A 249 22.67 2.34 -2.73
CA TYR A 249 22.63 3.52 -1.86
C TYR A 249 23.92 3.69 -1.07
N HIS A 250 24.34 2.66 -0.36
CA HIS A 250 25.53 2.74 0.47
C HIS A 250 26.83 2.88 -0.37
N ALA A 251 26.93 2.15 -1.49
CA ALA A 251 28.07 2.26 -2.39
C ALA A 251 28.20 3.68 -2.97
N MET A 252 27.11 4.23 -3.50
CA MET A 252 27.11 5.58 -4.07
C MET A 252 27.38 6.64 -3.00
N ARG A 253 26.79 6.52 -1.81
CA ARG A 253 27.08 7.40 -0.67
C ARG A 253 28.53 7.34 -0.25
N TRP A 254 29.12 6.16 -0.20
CA TRP A 254 30.53 6.00 0.13
C TRP A 254 31.46 6.63 -0.92
N ILE A 255 31.19 6.38 -2.22
CA ILE A 255 31.95 6.99 -3.31
C ILE A 255 31.81 8.51 -3.31
N SER A 256 30.59 9.03 -3.10
CA SER A 256 30.33 10.46 -3.01
C SER A 256 31.10 11.13 -1.88
N LYS A 257 31.17 10.47 -0.71
CA LYS A 257 31.99 10.97 0.43
C LYS A 257 33.49 10.97 0.13
N LEU A 258 33.98 9.93 -0.57
CA LEU A 258 35.42 9.86 -0.93
C LEU A 258 35.84 10.95 -1.91
N ARG A 259 34.96 11.33 -2.84
CA ARG A 259 35.25 12.30 -3.88
C ARG A 259 34.79 13.73 -3.59
N GLY A 260 33.97 13.93 -2.56
CA GLY A 260 33.41 15.25 -2.23
C GLY A 260 32.46 15.84 -3.28
N THR A 261 31.96 15.02 -4.22
CA THR A 261 31.31 15.50 -5.46
C THR A 261 29.83 15.84 -5.34
N ASN A 262 29.13 15.47 -4.27
CA ASN A 262 27.66 15.65 -4.19
C ASN A 262 27.17 16.54 -3.05
N LEU A 263 28.06 17.17 -2.29
CA LEU A 263 27.65 18.02 -1.17
C LEU A 263 27.25 19.44 -1.60
N GLU A 264 27.65 19.87 -2.81
CA GLU A 264 27.36 21.23 -3.29
C GLU A 264 26.08 21.35 -4.12
N GLN A 265 25.58 20.26 -4.71
CA GLN A 265 24.35 20.29 -5.53
C GLN A 265 23.05 20.22 -4.71
N ALA A 266 23.13 19.91 -3.43
CA ALA A 266 21.97 19.82 -2.54
C ALA A 266 21.64 21.14 -1.82
N SER A 267 22.31 22.26 -2.17
CA SER A 267 22.00 23.57 -1.59
C SER A 267 21.05 24.33 -2.51
N PRO A 268 19.84 24.69 -2.07
CA PRO A 268 18.89 25.47 -2.89
C PRO A 268 19.32 26.94 -3.09
N ALA A 269 20.59 27.27 -2.87
CA ALA A 269 21.11 28.64 -2.82
C ALA A 269 21.69 29.19 -4.14
N SER A 270 21.47 28.54 -5.30
CA SER A 270 21.95 29.06 -6.58
C SER A 270 20.90 29.10 -7.69
N ALA A 271 19.64 29.38 -7.34
CA ALA A 271 18.75 29.94 -8.35
C ALA A 271 19.23 31.41 -8.58
N PRO A 272 19.61 31.82 -9.80
CA PRO A 272 19.95 33.22 -10.05
C PRO A 272 18.69 34.04 -9.76
N ALA A 273 18.82 34.98 -8.84
CA ALA A 273 17.80 35.99 -8.59
C ALA A 273 17.56 36.75 -9.90
N GLY A 274 16.47 36.45 -10.60
CA GLY A 274 16.14 37.20 -11.80
C GLY A 274 15.36 36.48 -12.90
N THR A 275 14.80 35.29 -12.67
CA THR A 275 13.80 34.74 -13.60
C THR A 275 12.49 34.56 -12.82
N GLU A 276 11.79 35.67 -12.58
CA GLU A 276 10.34 35.63 -12.42
C GLU A 276 9.77 35.08 -13.76
N LEU A 277 9.50 33.79 -13.79
CA LEU A 277 8.58 33.24 -14.78
C LEU A 277 7.21 33.83 -14.42
N GLU A 278 6.80 34.88 -15.15
CA GLU A 278 5.41 35.29 -15.19
C GLU A 278 4.55 34.07 -15.55
N GLY A 279 4.05 33.38 -14.53
CA GLY A 279 2.99 32.41 -14.66
C GLY A 279 1.72 33.14 -15.05
N PRO A 280 0.85 32.56 -15.92
CA PRO A 280 -0.38 33.22 -16.35
C PRO A 280 -1.22 33.62 -15.14
N ALA A 281 -1.64 34.88 -15.15
CA ALA A 281 -2.47 35.53 -14.14
C ALA A 281 -3.76 34.73 -13.87
N TYR A 282 -3.72 33.89 -12.86
CA TYR A 282 -4.88 33.23 -12.29
C TYR A 282 -4.99 33.63 -10.84
N SER A 283 -5.82 34.61 -10.58
CA SER A 283 -6.40 35.03 -9.31
C SER A 283 -6.25 36.51 -8.94
N SER A 284 -7.02 37.35 -9.58
CA SER A 284 -7.36 38.63 -8.95
C SER A 284 -8.89 38.83 -8.82
N ARG A 285 -9.68 37.76 -8.79
CA ARG A 285 -11.15 37.87 -8.63
C ARG A 285 -11.72 37.45 -7.28
N ALA A 286 -10.89 36.94 -6.37
CA ALA A 286 -11.36 36.52 -5.05
C ALA A 286 -11.07 37.54 -3.91
N ALA A 287 -10.29 38.60 -4.17
CA ALA A 287 -9.93 39.57 -3.12
C ALA A 287 -10.85 40.80 -3.06
N HIS A 288 -11.77 40.99 -4.00
CA HIS A 288 -12.69 42.16 -3.99
C HIS A 288 -14.07 41.91 -3.40
N SER A 289 -14.41 40.68 -2.95
CA SER A 289 -15.70 40.39 -2.32
C SER A 289 -15.70 40.43 -0.79
N SER A 290 -14.54 40.53 -0.13
CA SER A 290 -14.46 40.58 1.33
C SER A 290 -14.31 42.00 1.91
N SER A 291 -14.05 43.01 1.07
CA SER A 291 -13.89 44.40 1.50
C SER A 291 -15.22 45.21 1.53
N ALA A 292 -16.27 44.69 0.92
CA ALA A 292 -17.58 45.39 0.87
C ALA A 292 -18.52 45.06 2.03
N ALA A 293 -18.22 43.97 2.81
CA ALA A 293 -19.09 43.56 3.92
C ALA A 293 -18.66 44.12 5.30
N SER A 294 -17.53 44.82 5.38
CA SER A 294 -17.00 45.35 6.66
C SER A 294 -17.33 46.85 6.93
N LYS A 295 -18.11 47.52 6.05
CA LYS A 295 -18.42 48.93 6.19
C LYS A 295 -19.88 49.24 6.57
N ALA A 296 -20.69 48.28 6.91
CA ALA A 296 -22.13 48.46 7.17
C ALA A 296 -22.58 48.15 8.58
N GLN A 297 -21.72 48.17 9.60
CA GLN A 297 -22.18 48.09 11.01
C GLN A 297 -21.23 48.88 11.93
N ALA A 298 -21.51 50.20 12.05
CA ALA A 298 -21.13 51.01 13.18
C ALA A 298 -22.38 51.27 13.99
N PRO A 299 -22.47 50.97 15.30
CA PRO A 299 -23.60 51.33 16.12
C PRO A 299 -23.46 52.77 16.58
N THR A 300 -24.49 53.54 16.36
CA THR A 300 -24.72 54.86 16.95
C THR A 300 -24.96 54.73 18.44
N SER A 301 -24.15 55.40 19.23
CA SER A 301 -24.37 55.68 20.64
C SER A 301 -25.47 56.72 20.78
N SER A 302 -26.48 56.45 21.59
CA SER A 302 -27.26 57.54 22.29
C SER A 302 -27.48 57.10 23.72
N SER A 303 -26.98 57.96 24.59
CA SER A 303 -27.19 58.06 26.01
C SER A 303 -28.66 58.27 26.32
N THR A 304 -29.19 57.71 27.40
CA THR A 304 -30.00 58.40 28.39
C THR A 304 -30.11 57.60 29.67
N ASP A 305 -29.93 58.35 30.73
CA ASP A 305 -30.11 58.13 32.13
C ASP A 305 -31.40 57.37 32.52
N GLY A 306 -31.39 56.81 33.72
CA GLY A 306 -32.60 56.53 34.46
C GLY A 306 -32.44 55.50 35.58
N ALA A 307 -32.24 56.02 36.75
CA ALA A 307 -32.30 55.49 38.09
C ALA A 307 -33.43 54.47 38.38
N GLY A 308 -33.23 53.65 39.41
CA GLY A 308 -34.34 53.12 40.22
C GLY A 308 -34.17 51.62 40.56
N ASP A 309 -33.59 51.34 41.63
CA ASP A 309 -34.11 50.91 42.92
C ASP A 309 -34.77 49.51 43.01
N SER A 310 -34.19 48.77 43.96
CA SER A 310 -34.75 47.86 44.96
C SER A 310 -35.44 46.54 44.61
N ARG A 311 -34.92 45.54 45.29
CA ARG A 311 -35.56 44.39 45.99
C ARG A 311 -36.34 43.35 45.20
N ALA A 312 -35.88 42.21 45.21
CA ALA A 312 -36.21 41.05 46.06
C ALA A 312 -35.38 39.83 45.65
#